data_6dcef9225e8b36d847b80c7d327d0697
#
_entry.id   6dcef9225e8b36d847b80c7d327d0697
#
_cell.length_a   1.000
_cell.length_b   1.000
_cell.length_c   1.000
_cell.angle_alpha   90.00
_cell.angle_beta   90.00
_cell.angle_gamma   90.00
#
_symmetry.space_group_name_H-M   'P 1'
#
loop_
_entity.id
_entity.type
_entity.pdbx_description
1 polymer ?
#
loop_
_entity_poly.entity_id
_entity_poly.type
_entity_poly.pdbx_seq_one_letter_code
_entity_poly.pdbx_strand_id
1 'polypeptide(L)'
;VEDVIFKNNTVNGVVVNWTPVLREGMHVDPLNILAKIVVDGTGHDSEIAATVARKNGIRLATETGGVIGERSLDVVAGEDEVVNGTKEIYPGLYVCGMAASAVSGTPRMGPIFGGMLMSGKKVADEIIAKLKK
;
A
#
# COMPACT_ATOMS: atom_id res chain seq x y z
N VAL A 1 7.65 8.73 -0.51
CA VAL A 1 8.03 7.96 0.70
C VAL A 1 9.43 7.42 0.49
N GLU A 2 10.33 7.60 1.46
CA GLU A 2 11.71 7.10 1.40
C GLU A 2 11.85 5.73 2.07
N ASP A 3 11.10 5.55 3.15
CA ASP A 3 11.18 4.35 3.96
C ASP A 3 9.93 4.14 4.82
N VAL A 4 9.89 3.04 5.53
CA VAL A 4 8.89 2.73 6.55
C VAL A 4 9.50 2.67 7.94
N ILE A 5 8.70 2.99 8.94
CA ILE A 5 9.06 2.77 10.34
C ILE A 5 8.60 1.37 10.71
N PHE A 6 9.54 0.48 10.98
CA PHE A 6 9.30 -0.92 11.27
C PHE A 6 9.81 -1.29 12.66
N LYS A 7 8.93 -1.77 13.53
CA LYS A 7 9.29 -2.13 14.90
C LYS A 7 8.40 -3.28 15.41
N ASN A 8 8.99 -4.23 16.10
CA ASN A 8 8.28 -5.38 16.69
C ASN A 8 7.46 -6.15 15.64
N ASN A 9 8.02 -6.38 14.46
CA ASN A 9 7.35 -7.06 13.34
C ASN A 9 6.04 -6.38 12.90
N THR A 10 6.00 -5.05 12.98
CA THR A 10 4.82 -4.26 12.59
C THR A 10 5.28 -2.99 11.88
N VAL A 11 4.54 -2.57 10.87
CA VAL A 11 4.70 -1.27 10.23
C VAL A 11 4.03 -0.21 11.11
N ASN A 12 4.82 0.76 11.58
CA ASN A 12 4.39 1.76 12.57
C ASN A 12 4.49 3.20 12.05
N GLY A 13 4.66 3.38 10.75
CA GLY A 13 4.73 4.69 10.14
C GLY A 13 5.55 4.72 8.86
N VAL A 14 5.79 5.91 8.37
CA VAL A 14 6.53 6.18 7.14
C VAL A 14 7.58 7.26 7.34
N VAL A 15 8.61 7.23 6.49
CA VAL A 15 9.64 8.26 6.39
C VAL A 15 9.41 9.02 5.09
N VAL A 16 9.23 10.32 5.15
CA VAL A 16 8.83 11.14 4.01
C VAL A 16 9.85 12.24 3.74
N ASN A 17 10.33 12.32 2.51
CA ASN A 17 11.09 13.46 2.03
C ASN A 17 10.17 14.56 1.50
N TRP A 18 10.64 15.79 1.64
CA TRP A 18 9.95 16.96 1.13
C TRP A 18 10.44 17.27 -0.29
N THR A 19 9.59 17.11 -1.28
CA THR A 19 9.91 17.43 -2.66
C THR A 19 10.46 18.85 -2.85
N PRO A 20 9.91 19.92 -2.22
CA PRO A 20 10.48 21.27 -2.31
C PRO A 20 11.91 21.34 -1.78
N VAL A 21 12.20 20.67 -0.67
CA VAL A 21 13.57 20.66 -0.10
C VAL A 21 14.56 20.03 -1.07
N LEU A 22 14.18 18.92 -1.69
CA LEU A 22 15.02 18.25 -2.70
C LEU A 22 15.23 19.13 -3.94
N ARG A 23 14.19 19.82 -4.40
CA ARG A 23 14.27 20.72 -5.59
C ARG A 23 15.19 21.91 -5.36
N GLU A 24 15.19 22.44 -4.15
CA GLU A 24 16.05 23.58 -3.76
C GLU A 24 17.46 23.15 -3.34
N GLY A 25 17.80 21.87 -3.45
CA GLY A 25 19.12 21.35 -3.07
C GLY A 25 19.44 21.51 -1.58
N MET A 26 18.44 21.64 -0.74
CA MET A 26 18.62 21.79 0.70
C MET A 26 18.83 20.43 1.37
N HIS A 27 19.72 20.41 2.39
CA HIS A 27 19.90 19.25 3.24
C HIS A 27 18.99 19.36 4.48
N VAL A 28 17.84 18.69 4.40
CA VAL A 28 16.93 18.54 5.54
C VAL A 28 16.63 17.05 5.71
N ASP A 29 16.74 16.55 6.92
CA ASP A 29 16.45 15.15 7.21
C ASP A 29 14.99 14.80 6.90
N PRO A 30 14.71 13.58 6.42
CA PRO A 30 13.35 13.10 6.19
C PRO A 30 12.50 13.16 7.47
N LEU A 31 11.21 13.40 7.30
CA LEU A 31 10.24 13.37 8.39
C LEU A 31 9.82 11.94 8.74
N ASN A 32 9.85 11.64 10.02
CA ASN A 32 9.32 10.41 10.58
C ASN A 32 7.86 10.63 11.02
N ILE A 33 6.93 9.98 10.36
CA ILE A 33 5.50 10.06 10.68
C ILE A 33 5.06 8.73 11.28
N LEU A 34 4.81 8.74 12.59
CA LEU A 34 4.31 7.56 13.30
C LEU A 34 2.81 7.38 13.07
N ALA A 35 2.38 6.14 12.89
CA ALA A 35 0.98 5.79 12.71
C ALA A 35 0.70 4.40 13.31
N LYS A 36 -0.53 4.18 13.77
CA LYS A 36 -0.97 2.85 14.21
C LYS A 36 -1.17 1.89 13.03
N ILE A 37 -1.54 2.44 11.89
CA ILE A 37 -1.76 1.72 10.63
C ILE A 37 -1.30 2.61 9.49
N VAL A 38 -0.65 2.00 8.51
CA VAL A 38 -0.25 2.62 7.24
C VAL A 38 -1.08 2.00 6.13
N VAL A 39 -1.55 2.84 5.21
CA VAL A 39 -2.25 2.38 4.01
C VAL A 39 -1.40 2.73 2.79
N ASP A 40 -1.00 1.73 2.04
CA ASP A 40 -0.37 1.91 0.74
C ASP A 40 -1.44 2.12 -0.33
N GLY A 41 -1.56 3.35 -0.79
CA GLY A 41 -2.37 3.79 -1.92
C GLY A 41 -1.53 4.43 -3.02
N THR A 42 -0.24 4.04 -3.13
CA THR A 42 0.74 4.67 -4.05
C THR A 42 0.53 4.28 -5.51
N GLY A 43 -0.49 3.50 -5.83
CA GLY A 43 -0.83 3.12 -7.18
C GLY A 43 -0.08 1.87 -7.66
N HIS A 44 0.19 1.81 -8.96
CA HIS A 44 0.75 0.63 -9.63
C HIS A 44 2.09 0.17 -9.08
N ASP A 45 2.90 1.08 -8.56
CA ASP A 45 4.24 0.77 -8.04
C ASP A 45 4.21 0.15 -6.64
N SER A 46 3.08 0.29 -5.91
CA SER A 46 2.92 -0.21 -4.53
C SER A 46 4.18 0.01 -3.68
N GLU A 47 4.68 1.25 -3.69
CA GLU A 47 6.01 1.62 -3.19
C GLU A 47 6.24 1.22 -1.74
N ILE A 48 5.24 1.36 -0.88
CA ILE A 48 5.37 1.05 0.55
C ILE A 48 5.46 -0.47 0.74
N ALA A 49 4.57 -1.23 0.09
CA ALA A 49 4.57 -2.69 0.15
C ALA A 49 5.89 -3.27 -0.39
N ALA A 50 6.36 -2.75 -1.53
CA ALA A 50 7.63 -3.16 -2.14
C ALA A 50 8.82 -2.84 -1.22
N THR A 51 8.83 -1.66 -0.59
CA THR A 51 9.89 -1.25 0.34
C THR A 51 9.93 -2.14 1.58
N VAL A 52 8.78 -2.43 2.18
CA VAL A 52 8.67 -3.31 3.35
C VAL A 52 9.19 -4.71 3.04
N ALA A 53 8.73 -5.31 1.94
CA ALA A 53 9.17 -6.65 1.54
C ALA A 53 10.69 -6.71 1.29
N ARG A 54 11.23 -5.74 0.58
CA ARG A 54 12.65 -5.69 0.21
C ARG A 54 13.57 -5.46 1.41
N LYS A 55 13.26 -4.46 2.26
CA LYS A 55 14.18 -4.03 3.32
C LYS A 55 14.15 -4.89 4.56
N ASN A 56 13.01 -5.46 4.89
CA ASN A 56 12.85 -6.17 6.17
C ASN A 56 12.88 -7.69 6.02
N GLY A 57 13.04 -8.21 4.80
CA GLY A 57 13.08 -9.65 4.53
C GLY A 57 11.80 -10.39 4.97
N ILE A 58 10.69 -9.69 5.05
CA ILE A 58 9.40 -10.23 5.48
C ILE A 58 8.64 -10.85 4.32
N ARG A 59 7.67 -11.69 4.66
CA ARG A 59 6.70 -12.21 3.69
C ARG A 59 5.37 -11.48 3.87
N LEU A 60 4.90 -10.86 2.78
CA LEU A 60 3.57 -10.28 2.69
C LEU A 60 2.51 -11.40 2.63
N ALA A 61 1.28 -11.08 3.01
CA ALA A 61 0.12 -11.99 2.88
C ALA A 61 -0.36 -12.10 1.41
N THR A 62 0.54 -12.54 0.55
CA THR A 62 0.34 -12.79 -0.89
C THR A 62 0.78 -14.20 -1.23
N GLU A 63 0.41 -14.70 -2.41
CA GLU A 63 0.77 -16.04 -2.87
C GLU A 63 2.29 -16.25 -2.90
N THR A 64 3.04 -15.27 -3.37
CA THR A 64 4.51 -15.36 -3.46
C THR A 64 5.23 -14.92 -2.19
N GLY A 65 4.54 -14.22 -1.29
CA GLY A 65 5.12 -13.57 -0.12
C GLY A 65 5.75 -12.20 -0.43
N GLY A 66 5.61 -11.71 -1.64
CA GLY A 66 6.09 -10.40 -2.10
C GLY A 66 5.02 -9.66 -2.90
N VAL A 67 5.40 -8.60 -3.58
CA VAL A 67 4.57 -7.92 -4.57
C VAL A 67 4.56 -8.78 -5.84
N ILE A 68 3.37 -9.20 -6.29
CA ILE A 68 3.23 -10.11 -7.43
C ILE A 68 3.36 -9.36 -8.77
N GLY A 69 2.89 -8.13 -8.81
CA GLY A 69 2.75 -7.33 -10.04
C GLY A 69 1.39 -7.52 -10.71
N GLU A 70 0.94 -6.50 -11.39
CA GLU A 70 -0.36 -6.51 -12.08
C GLU A 70 -0.36 -7.42 -13.31
N ARG A 71 -1.51 -8.00 -13.60
CA ARG A 71 -1.77 -8.70 -14.85
C ARG A 71 -2.29 -7.75 -15.93
N SER A 72 -2.39 -8.26 -17.16
CA SER A 72 -2.94 -7.55 -18.30
C SER A 72 -4.35 -7.03 -18.02
N LEU A 73 -4.78 -6.03 -18.79
CA LEU A 73 -6.06 -5.37 -18.64
C LEU A 73 -7.23 -6.35 -18.82
N ASP A 74 -8.05 -6.46 -17.80
CA ASP A 74 -9.40 -7.04 -17.84
C ASP A 74 -10.28 -6.13 -16.97
N VAL A 75 -11.10 -5.34 -17.62
CA VAL A 75 -11.88 -4.26 -16.98
C VAL A 75 -12.87 -4.80 -15.95
N VAL A 76 -13.58 -5.87 -16.30
CA VAL A 76 -14.63 -6.44 -15.44
C VAL A 76 -14.02 -7.15 -14.24
N ALA A 77 -13.09 -8.05 -14.47
CA ALA A 77 -12.42 -8.77 -13.40
C ALA A 77 -11.60 -7.82 -12.52
N GLY A 78 -10.88 -6.84 -13.12
CA GLY A 78 -10.05 -5.90 -12.39
C GLY A 78 -10.84 -5.00 -11.45
N GLU A 79 -12.07 -4.59 -11.80
CA GLU A 79 -12.91 -3.77 -10.92
C GLU A 79 -13.36 -4.51 -9.66
N ASP A 80 -13.74 -5.76 -9.78
CA ASP A 80 -14.11 -6.60 -8.64
C ASP A 80 -12.88 -6.96 -7.79
N GLU A 81 -11.78 -7.32 -8.45
CA GLU A 81 -10.59 -7.81 -7.78
C GLU A 81 -9.79 -6.72 -7.05
N VAL A 82 -9.86 -5.45 -7.46
CA VAL A 82 -9.26 -4.35 -6.70
C VAL A 82 -9.91 -4.21 -5.31
N VAL A 83 -11.21 -4.43 -5.23
CA VAL A 83 -11.94 -4.42 -3.95
C VAL A 83 -11.59 -5.66 -3.12
N ASN A 84 -11.57 -6.84 -3.75
CA ASN A 84 -11.23 -8.09 -3.07
C ASN A 84 -9.78 -8.10 -2.56
N GLY A 85 -8.83 -7.57 -3.34
CA GLY A 85 -7.42 -7.44 -3.00
C GLY A 85 -7.10 -6.41 -1.91
N THR A 86 -8.06 -5.52 -1.60
CA THR A 86 -7.93 -4.54 -0.52
C THR A 86 -8.00 -5.24 0.83
N LYS A 87 -6.88 -5.25 1.56
CA LYS A 87 -6.74 -5.96 2.84
C LYS A 87 -5.47 -5.55 3.59
N GLU A 88 -5.33 -6.02 4.81
CA GLU A 88 -4.05 -6.02 5.53
C GLU A 88 -3.11 -7.06 4.89
N ILE A 89 -1.95 -6.62 4.44
CA ILE A 89 -0.93 -7.48 3.80
C ILE A 89 0.22 -7.83 4.73
N TYR A 90 0.40 -7.06 5.78
CA TYR A 90 1.34 -7.29 6.87
C TYR A 90 0.86 -6.53 8.11
N PRO A 91 1.19 -6.95 9.35
CA PRO A 91 0.77 -6.24 10.54
C PRO A 91 1.04 -4.73 10.48
N GLY A 92 -0.02 -3.93 10.56
CA GLY A 92 0.04 -2.47 10.46
C GLY A 92 0.10 -1.91 9.04
N LEU A 93 0.12 -2.75 7.99
CA LEU A 93 0.14 -2.31 6.60
C LEU A 93 -1.04 -2.85 5.80
N TYR A 94 -1.85 -1.94 5.29
CA TYR A 94 -2.95 -2.20 4.37
C TYR A 94 -2.62 -1.73 2.96
N VAL A 95 -3.29 -2.29 1.98
CA VAL A 95 -3.25 -1.82 0.58
C VAL A 95 -4.64 -1.48 0.08
N CYS A 96 -4.74 -0.46 -0.78
CA CYS A 96 -6.00 -0.10 -1.45
C CYS A 96 -5.73 0.46 -2.86
N GLY A 97 -6.80 0.54 -3.67
CA GLY A 97 -6.71 1.02 -5.05
C GLY A 97 -5.77 0.15 -5.89
N MET A 98 -5.06 0.75 -6.83
CA MET A 98 -4.16 0.02 -7.73
C MET A 98 -2.97 -0.63 -7.02
N ALA A 99 -2.58 -0.15 -5.84
CA ALA A 99 -1.58 -0.84 -5.03
C ALA A 99 -2.07 -2.22 -4.56
N ALA A 100 -3.37 -2.38 -4.26
CA ALA A 100 -3.94 -3.68 -3.95
C ALA A 100 -3.88 -4.64 -5.14
N SER A 101 -4.14 -4.14 -6.36
CA SER A 101 -4.01 -4.92 -7.59
C SER A 101 -2.56 -5.35 -7.83
N ALA A 102 -1.61 -4.43 -7.71
CA ALA A 102 -0.19 -4.71 -7.89
C ALA A 102 0.34 -5.73 -6.87
N VAL A 103 -0.02 -5.58 -5.60
CA VAL A 103 0.41 -6.51 -4.55
C VAL A 103 -0.19 -7.89 -4.74
N SER A 104 -1.47 -7.98 -5.12
CA SER A 104 -2.21 -9.24 -5.23
C SER A 104 -2.07 -9.93 -6.59
N GLY A 105 -1.49 -9.29 -7.59
CA GLY A 105 -1.33 -9.85 -8.93
C GLY A 105 -2.63 -9.97 -9.69
N THR A 106 -3.52 -8.99 -9.55
CA THR A 106 -4.81 -8.98 -10.25
C THR A 106 -4.76 -8.18 -11.56
N PRO A 107 -5.74 -8.38 -12.46
CA PRO A 107 -5.78 -7.61 -13.69
C PRO A 107 -5.94 -6.10 -13.44
N ARG A 108 -5.43 -5.31 -14.36
CA ARG A 108 -5.69 -3.87 -14.38
C ARG A 108 -7.13 -3.62 -14.82
N MET A 109 -7.81 -2.68 -14.18
CA MET A 109 -9.20 -2.34 -14.51
C MET A 109 -9.34 -1.18 -15.50
N GLY A 110 -8.23 -0.54 -15.92
CA GLY A 110 -8.27 0.60 -16.82
C GLY A 110 -8.85 1.87 -16.18
N PRO A 111 -9.37 2.82 -16.97
CA PRO A 111 -9.81 4.13 -16.50
C PRO A 111 -11.20 4.10 -15.84
N ILE A 112 -11.42 3.17 -14.93
CA ILE A 112 -12.65 3.02 -14.15
C ILE A 112 -12.32 3.33 -12.69
N PHE A 113 -13.16 4.11 -12.01
CA PHE A 113 -12.91 4.60 -10.65
C PHE A 113 -13.83 3.99 -9.59
N GLY A 114 -14.88 3.30 -9.99
CA GLY A 114 -15.85 2.69 -9.07
C GLY A 114 -15.19 1.72 -8.09
N GLY A 115 -14.45 0.76 -8.60
CA GLY A 115 -13.69 -0.19 -7.78
C GLY A 115 -12.67 0.48 -6.86
N MET A 116 -11.98 1.54 -7.31
CA MET A 116 -11.04 2.29 -6.46
C MET A 116 -11.73 2.99 -5.29
N LEU A 117 -12.90 3.61 -5.53
CA LEU A 117 -13.68 4.25 -4.46
C LEU A 117 -14.19 3.21 -3.45
N MET A 118 -14.68 2.08 -3.93
CA MET A 118 -15.12 0.97 -3.07
C MET A 118 -13.97 0.35 -2.29
N SER A 119 -12.80 0.22 -2.89
CA SER A 119 -11.56 -0.22 -2.23
C SER A 119 -11.18 0.73 -1.10
N GLY A 120 -11.20 2.05 -1.35
CA GLY A 120 -10.96 3.07 -0.33
C GLY A 120 -11.95 3.00 0.84
N LYS A 121 -13.24 2.82 0.53
CA LYS A 121 -14.28 2.62 1.56
C LYS A 121 -14.01 1.37 2.38
N LYS A 122 -13.74 0.23 1.73
CA LYS A 122 -13.47 -1.05 2.39
C LYS A 122 -12.29 -0.94 3.35
N VAL A 123 -11.16 -0.38 2.92
CA VAL A 123 -9.98 -0.26 3.79
C VAL A 123 -10.28 0.62 5.00
N ALA A 124 -11.05 1.70 4.83
CA ALA A 124 -11.44 2.56 5.94
C ALA A 124 -12.32 1.80 6.95
N ASP A 125 -13.33 1.07 6.49
CA ASP A 125 -14.22 0.29 7.35
C ASP A 125 -13.45 -0.79 8.14
N GLU A 126 -12.53 -1.53 7.48
CA GLU A 126 -11.69 -2.54 8.13
C GLU A 126 -10.78 -1.94 9.21
N ILE A 127 -10.14 -0.80 8.92
CA ILE A 127 -9.26 -0.10 9.86
C ILE A 127 -10.05 0.42 11.06
N ILE A 128 -11.21 1.04 10.83
CA ILE A 128 -12.08 1.52 11.91
C ILE A 128 -12.50 0.37 12.82
N ALA A 129 -12.90 -0.77 12.24
CA ALA A 129 -13.28 -1.95 13.01
C ALA A 129 -12.10 -2.51 13.84
N LYS A 130 -10.88 -2.47 13.29
CA LYS A 130 -9.66 -2.91 13.99
C LYS A 130 -9.26 -1.99 15.13
N LEU A 131 -9.37 -0.68 14.94
CA LEU A 131 -8.97 0.31 15.95
C LEU A 131 -9.98 0.46 17.11
N LYS A 132 -11.21 -0.03 16.94
CA LYS A 132 -12.24 -0.04 18.00
C LYS A 132 -12.13 -1.24 18.95
N LYS A 133 -11.33 -2.24 18.61
CA LYS A 133 -11.01 -3.40 19.48
C LYS A 133 -9.87 -3.06 20.42
#